data_14370c837f60e46f086acbdda6d8bc2c
#
_entry.id   14370c837f60e46f086acbdda6d8bc2c
#
_cell.length_a   1.000
_cell.length_b   1.000
_cell.length_c   1.000
_cell.angle_alpha   90.00
_cell.angle_beta   90.00
_cell.angle_gamma   90.00
#
_symmetry.space_group_name_H-M   'P 1'
#
loop_
_entity.id
_entity.type
_entity.pdbx_description
1 polymer ?
#
loop_
_entity_poly.entity_id
_entity_poly.type
_entity_poly.pdbx_seq_one_letter_code
_entity_poly.pdbx_strand_id
1 'polypeptide(L)'
;MTWYLLSSSGHDPIGSAARGPVLIAFFLFIGLALLWVLTLATHDDHPEGLYIADRSLSPVFNGFAMAGEHISVLTLFATTGAIALFGYDGYASAVDSVIALGLLLLLAQKIRNSGRYTLGDLFSLRASGSAPRIAAAVVTLAVTLPMLVLQLRAGGIIAAMLIGMSTDAAQVLCTVLMGGLVVCFAAVADFKGTSRIHVVKVVITLVTLAVLTVLSLRKFSWDAGSLLSAAVDKSVAPDDYLGPGLWAHISSLVPLNMISDHLVQILGTVAMPHLILRIAASRSGRSARRSMSIAAGLTGAYFLLLIATGFAAAAVVGGWGIGMVDANGQGSPILLASDVLPNGSATRAALITVVACVAFLVVLTTVTSVVFAAAVSLAHDVFARADGPRTTTRQVPVLRLAIVALGVMGLTLSAAAHRYSLEFLAIFSMSVAASCVAPAVVYSFFWKGFNRTGLVWSVYGGLLLCTILTMFSPTVSGSAYALMPGADFNWYPFRSPGLVSVPAAFLLGWLGSRNPGRGPVHAGRRVEQGVI
;
A
#
# COMPACT_ATOMS: atom_id res chain seq x y z
N MET A 1 -22.28 0.24 17.97
CA MET A 1 -22.23 -0.71 19.11
C MET A 1 -22.85 -2.07 18.81
N THR A 2 -23.82 -2.18 17.92
CA THR A 2 -24.47 -3.46 17.55
C THR A 2 -23.60 -4.38 16.68
N TRP A 3 -22.71 -3.86 15.88
CA TRP A 3 -21.83 -4.65 14.98
C TRP A 3 -20.75 -5.47 15.70
N TYR A 4 -20.18 -4.95 16.79
CA TYR A 4 -19.14 -5.64 17.56
C TYR A 4 -19.67 -6.84 18.36
N LEU A 5 -20.97 -6.85 18.68
CA LEU A 5 -21.61 -7.94 19.43
C LEU A 5 -22.11 -9.09 18.53
N LEU A 6 -22.27 -8.85 17.22
CA LEU A 6 -22.75 -9.84 16.26
C LEU A 6 -21.61 -10.63 15.57
N SER A 7 -20.38 -10.13 15.58
CA SER A 7 -19.20 -10.83 15.01
C SER A 7 -18.78 -12.07 15.80
N SER A 8 -19.38 -12.34 16.95
CA SER A 8 -19.11 -13.54 17.79
C SER A 8 -19.94 -14.77 17.41
N SER A 9 -20.94 -14.65 16.55
CA SER A 9 -21.68 -15.80 16.04
C SER A 9 -20.92 -16.40 14.85
N GLY A 10 -20.22 -17.51 15.07
CA GLY A 10 -19.33 -18.20 14.15
C GLY A 10 -19.93 -18.58 12.79
N HIS A 11 -20.16 -17.57 11.95
CA HIS A 11 -20.50 -17.82 10.55
C HIS A 11 -19.22 -18.27 9.82
N ASP A 12 -19.20 -19.57 9.46
CA ASP A 12 -18.10 -20.17 8.70
C ASP A 12 -18.30 -19.91 7.20
N PRO A 13 -17.59 -18.93 6.61
CA PRO A 13 -17.83 -18.59 5.22
C PRO A 13 -17.37 -19.65 4.23
N ILE A 14 -16.44 -20.52 4.61
CA ILE A 14 -15.85 -21.54 3.74
C ILE A 14 -16.62 -22.86 3.84
N GLY A 15 -17.13 -23.17 5.01
CA GLY A 15 -17.79 -24.44 5.32
C GLY A 15 -16.81 -25.58 5.63
N SER A 16 -17.18 -26.45 6.56
CA SER A 16 -16.32 -27.52 7.07
C SER A 16 -15.82 -28.49 5.98
N ALA A 17 -16.65 -28.78 4.99
CA ALA A 17 -16.33 -29.72 3.91
C ALA A 17 -15.24 -29.20 2.95
N ALA A 18 -15.23 -27.90 2.66
CA ALA A 18 -14.25 -27.29 1.76
C ALA A 18 -12.95 -26.90 2.46
N ARG A 19 -13.00 -26.67 3.78
CA ARG A 19 -11.87 -26.13 4.55
C ARG A 19 -10.62 -27.02 4.49
N GLY A 20 -10.74 -28.32 4.71
CA GLY A 20 -9.61 -29.24 4.69
C GLY A 20 -8.83 -29.19 3.37
N PRO A 21 -9.46 -29.44 2.22
CA PRO A 21 -8.82 -29.34 0.91
C PRO A 21 -8.21 -27.96 0.62
N VAL A 22 -8.90 -26.86 0.97
CA VAL A 22 -8.42 -25.49 0.78
C VAL A 22 -7.14 -25.24 1.58
N LEU A 23 -7.11 -25.63 2.86
CA LEU A 23 -5.94 -25.44 3.72
C LEU A 23 -4.75 -26.27 3.25
N ILE A 24 -4.95 -27.54 2.88
CA ILE A 24 -3.87 -28.39 2.36
C ILE A 24 -3.26 -27.76 1.11
N ALA A 25 -4.09 -27.37 0.14
CA ALA A 25 -3.63 -26.75 -1.10
C ALA A 25 -2.94 -25.39 -0.85
N PHE A 26 -3.45 -24.60 0.09
CA PHE A 26 -2.88 -23.32 0.48
C PHE A 26 -1.50 -23.47 1.14
N PHE A 27 -1.35 -24.39 2.12
CA PHE A 27 -0.05 -24.62 2.75
C PHE A 27 0.97 -25.25 1.80
N LEU A 28 0.53 -26.14 0.91
CA LEU A 28 1.38 -26.66 -0.15
C LEU A 28 1.89 -25.54 -1.07
N PHE A 29 1.00 -24.62 -1.45
CA PHE A 29 1.37 -23.46 -2.24
C PHE A 29 2.38 -22.55 -1.53
N ILE A 30 2.18 -22.28 -0.23
CA ILE A 30 3.14 -21.54 0.59
C ILE A 30 4.50 -22.21 0.57
N GLY A 31 4.55 -23.51 0.82
CA GLY A 31 5.80 -24.28 0.81
C GLY A 31 6.53 -24.21 -0.54
N LEU A 32 5.78 -24.38 -1.65
CA LEU A 32 6.33 -24.25 -3.00
C LEU A 32 6.80 -22.83 -3.32
N ALA A 33 6.03 -21.81 -2.92
CA ALA A 33 6.41 -20.41 -3.12
C ALA A 33 7.70 -20.07 -2.37
N LEU A 34 7.84 -20.52 -1.12
CA LEU A 34 9.06 -20.32 -0.33
C LEU A 34 10.26 -21.06 -0.93
N LEU A 35 10.07 -22.31 -1.35
CA LEU A 35 11.12 -23.08 -2.01
C LEU A 35 11.57 -22.39 -3.30
N TRP A 36 10.61 -21.93 -4.11
CA TRP A 36 10.93 -21.20 -5.34
C TRP A 36 11.73 -19.93 -5.05
N VAL A 37 11.42 -19.20 -4.00
CA VAL A 37 12.17 -18.01 -3.61
C VAL A 37 13.58 -18.32 -3.18
N LEU A 38 13.78 -19.37 -2.40
CA LEU A 38 15.12 -19.81 -2.03
C LEU A 38 15.97 -20.12 -3.25
N THR A 39 15.37 -20.64 -4.34
CA THR A 39 16.07 -20.85 -5.62
C THR A 39 16.34 -19.56 -6.41
N LEU A 40 15.58 -18.50 -6.14
CA LEU A 40 15.75 -17.20 -6.80
C LEU A 40 16.71 -16.27 -6.06
N ALA A 41 17.04 -16.57 -4.79
CA ALA A 41 17.94 -15.75 -3.99
C ALA A 41 19.32 -15.72 -4.64
N THR A 42 19.74 -14.54 -5.06
CA THR A 42 21.08 -14.31 -5.60
C THR A 42 21.99 -13.83 -4.47
N HIS A 43 23.25 -14.29 -4.46
CA HIS A 43 24.27 -13.83 -3.52
C HIS A 43 24.98 -12.60 -4.11
N ASP A 44 24.23 -11.53 -4.37
CA ASP A 44 24.83 -10.27 -4.80
C ASP A 44 25.46 -9.56 -3.61
N ASP A 45 26.79 -9.41 -3.65
CA ASP A 45 27.57 -8.73 -2.61
C ASP A 45 27.72 -7.21 -2.88
N HIS A 46 27.14 -6.73 -4.01
CA HIS A 46 27.21 -5.33 -4.39
C HIS A 46 25.88 -4.59 -4.14
N PRO A 47 25.93 -3.36 -3.54
CA PRO A 47 24.72 -2.58 -3.25
C PRO A 47 23.85 -2.31 -4.48
N GLU A 48 24.42 -2.07 -5.66
CA GLU A 48 23.64 -1.80 -6.88
C GLU A 48 22.87 -3.02 -7.36
N GLY A 49 23.46 -4.21 -7.32
CA GLY A 49 22.79 -5.47 -7.61
C GLY A 49 21.62 -5.71 -6.65
N LEU A 50 21.90 -5.53 -5.35
CA LEU A 50 20.92 -5.79 -4.30
C LEU A 50 19.78 -4.75 -4.28
N TYR A 51 20.07 -3.44 -4.43
CA TYR A 51 19.08 -2.37 -4.29
C TYR A 51 18.20 -2.20 -5.53
N ILE A 52 18.76 -2.37 -6.74
CA ILE A 52 18.11 -2.03 -8.01
C ILE A 52 18.39 -3.04 -9.14
N ALA A 53 18.86 -4.27 -8.81
CA ALA A 53 19.18 -5.33 -9.76
C ALA A 53 20.11 -4.85 -10.89
N ASP A 54 21.13 -4.00 -10.57
CA ASP A 54 22.07 -3.37 -11.53
C ASP A 54 21.37 -2.67 -12.69
N ARG A 55 20.11 -2.29 -12.51
CA ARG A 55 19.23 -1.72 -13.55
C ARG A 55 19.14 -2.62 -14.79
N SER A 56 19.23 -3.93 -14.61
CA SER A 56 19.26 -4.92 -15.69
C SER A 56 17.88 -5.26 -16.26
N LEU A 57 16.79 -4.87 -15.56
CA LEU A 57 15.44 -5.25 -15.92
C LEU A 57 14.98 -4.62 -17.24
N SER A 58 14.35 -5.42 -18.11
CA SER A 58 13.74 -4.91 -19.34
C SER A 58 12.54 -4.01 -19.02
N PRO A 59 12.16 -3.05 -19.89
CA PRO A 59 11.01 -2.17 -19.63
C PRO A 59 9.68 -2.90 -19.45
N VAL A 60 9.45 -3.99 -20.17
CA VAL A 60 8.23 -4.80 -20.05
C VAL A 60 8.22 -5.51 -18.71
N PHE A 61 9.28 -6.23 -18.37
CA PHE A 61 9.39 -6.96 -17.12
C PHE A 61 9.28 -6.02 -15.90
N ASN A 62 9.97 -4.87 -15.94
CA ASN A 62 9.90 -3.88 -14.87
C ASN A 62 8.51 -3.21 -14.82
N GLY A 63 7.80 -3.08 -15.93
CA GLY A 63 6.42 -2.59 -15.97
C GLY A 63 5.44 -3.54 -15.25
N PHE A 64 5.55 -4.84 -15.49
CA PHE A 64 4.80 -5.84 -14.72
C PHE A 64 5.16 -5.81 -13.23
N ALA A 65 6.46 -5.71 -12.91
CA ALA A 65 6.90 -5.63 -11.53
C ALA A 65 6.39 -4.36 -10.83
N MET A 66 6.36 -3.19 -11.52
CA MET A 66 5.75 -1.94 -11.03
C MET A 66 4.24 -2.08 -10.80
N ALA A 67 3.51 -2.71 -11.71
CA ALA A 67 2.10 -3.01 -11.51
C ALA A 67 1.91 -3.91 -10.26
N GLY A 68 2.79 -4.91 -10.10
CA GLY A 68 2.80 -5.77 -8.94
C GLY A 68 3.04 -5.03 -7.63
N GLU A 69 3.90 -4.01 -7.61
CA GLU A 69 4.08 -3.17 -6.41
C GLU A 69 2.78 -2.47 -6.00
N HIS A 70 1.99 -2.06 -6.97
CA HIS A 70 0.74 -1.35 -6.71
C HIS A 70 -0.38 -2.27 -6.22
N ILE A 71 -0.35 -3.55 -6.59
CA ILE A 71 -1.27 -4.57 -6.09
C ILE A 71 -0.84 -4.98 -4.68
N SER A 72 -1.53 -4.45 -3.68
CA SER A 72 -1.28 -4.66 -2.25
C SER A 72 -2.53 -5.22 -1.57
N VAL A 73 -2.43 -5.59 -0.29
CA VAL A 73 -3.63 -5.97 0.48
C VAL A 73 -4.60 -4.79 0.57
N LEU A 74 -4.07 -3.57 0.72
CA LEU A 74 -4.88 -2.36 0.74
C LEU A 74 -5.69 -2.21 -0.56
N THR A 75 -5.04 -2.35 -1.72
CA THR A 75 -5.74 -2.17 -2.99
C THR A 75 -6.61 -3.37 -3.36
N LEU A 76 -6.22 -4.61 -3.06
CA LEU A 76 -7.00 -5.79 -3.45
C LEU A 76 -8.16 -6.07 -2.49
N PHE A 77 -7.90 -6.10 -1.20
CA PHE A 77 -8.89 -6.53 -0.21
C PHE A 77 -9.65 -5.36 0.40
N ALA A 78 -8.95 -4.30 0.84
CA ALA A 78 -9.63 -3.17 1.47
C ALA A 78 -10.45 -2.35 0.47
N THR A 79 -9.93 -2.10 -0.75
CA THR A 79 -10.71 -1.35 -1.76
C THR A 79 -11.89 -2.18 -2.28
N THR A 80 -11.74 -3.50 -2.49
CA THR A 80 -12.88 -4.36 -2.86
C THR A 80 -13.95 -4.35 -1.76
N GLY A 81 -13.54 -4.43 -0.49
CA GLY A 81 -14.44 -4.33 0.66
C GLY A 81 -15.12 -2.97 0.77
N ALA A 82 -14.36 -1.89 0.55
CA ALA A 82 -14.90 -0.54 0.55
C ALA A 82 -15.97 -0.36 -0.55
N ILE A 83 -15.74 -0.89 -1.75
CA ILE A 83 -16.75 -0.87 -2.82
C ILE A 83 -17.97 -1.69 -2.41
N ALA A 84 -17.76 -2.89 -1.85
CA ALA A 84 -18.86 -3.77 -1.45
C ALA A 84 -19.74 -3.19 -0.33
N LEU A 85 -19.14 -2.46 0.64
CA LEU A 85 -19.84 -1.88 1.78
C LEU A 85 -20.35 -0.45 1.54
N PHE A 86 -19.55 0.37 0.84
CA PHE A 86 -19.76 1.82 0.73
C PHE A 86 -19.93 2.30 -0.72
N GLY A 87 -20.07 1.39 -1.69
CA GLY A 87 -20.40 1.67 -3.08
C GLY A 87 -19.54 2.75 -3.72
N TYR A 88 -20.14 3.95 -3.91
CA TYR A 88 -19.50 5.08 -4.58
C TYR A 88 -18.16 5.51 -3.93
N ASP A 89 -18.09 5.58 -2.62
CA ASP A 89 -16.87 6.05 -1.94
C ASP A 89 -15.70 5.09 -2.14
N GLY A 90 -15.97 3.77 -2.11
CA GLY A 90 -14.99 2.75 -2.44
C GLY A 90 -14.55 2.80 -3.91
N TYR A 91 -15.51 3.01 -4.83
CA TYR A 91 -15.25 3.23 -6.25
C TYR A 91 -14.36 4.46 -6.49
N ALA A 92 -14.66 5.58 -5.85
CA ALA A 92 -13.89 6.81 -5.95
C ALA A 92 -12.42 6.61 -5.54
N SER A 93 -12.17 5.88 -4.45
CA SER A 93 -10.82 5.52 -4.00
C SER A 93 -10.04 4.68 -5.03
N ALA A 94 -10.73 3.78 -5.75
CA ALA A 94 -10.12 3.01 -6.85
C ALA A 94 -9.72 3.92 -8.02
N VAL A 95 -10.58 4.88 -8.38
CA VAL A 95 -10.30 5.88 -9.44
C VAL A 95 -9.11 6.76 -9.07
N ASP A 96 -9.02 7.23 -7.82
CA ASP A 96 -7.89 8.02 -7.32
C ASP A 96 -6.55 7.29 -7.50
N SER A 97 -6.54 5.99 -7.27
CA SER A 97 -5.36 5.16 -7.46
C SER A 97 -4.90 5.14 -8.93
N VAL A 98 -5.84 5.13 -9.88
CA VAL A 98 -5.54 5.23 -11.32
C VAL A 98 -5.00 6.62 -11.68
N ILE A 99 -5.58 7.69 -11.12
CA ILE A 99 -5.11 9.06 -11.30
C ILE A 99 -3.68 9.20 -10.77
N ALA A 100 -3.39 8.64 -9.60
CA ALA A 100 -2.05 8.65 -9.01
C ALA A 100 -1.01 8.00 -9.93
N LEU A 101 -1.34 6.89 -10.59
CA LEU A 101 -0.46 6.26 -11.57
C LEU A 101 -0.21 7.14 -12.81
N GLY A 102 -1.20 7.89 -13.25
CA GLY A 102 -1.05 8.89 -14.29
C GLY A 102 -0.03 9.96 -13.91
N LEU A 103 -0.09 10.46 -12.67
CA LEU A 103 0.91 11.41 -12.15
C LEU A 103 2.31 10.78 -12.03
N LEU A 104 2.40 9.54 -11.56
CA LEU A 104 3.67 8.80 -11.52
C LEU A 104 4.27 8.60 -12.91
N LEU A 105 3.45 8.34 -13.92
CA LEU A 105 3.89 8.24 -15.31
C LEU A 105 4.52 9.55 -15.81
N LEU A 106 3.94 10.69 -15.45
CA LEU A 106 4.50 12.01 -15.77
C LEU A 106 5.84 12.27 -15.07
N LEU A 107 5.98 11.80 -13.83
CA LEU A 107 7.16 12.01 -13.00
C LEU A 107 8.26 10.95 -13.22
N ALA A 108 7.94 9.77 -13.77
CA ALA A 108 8.83 8.61 -13.82
C ALA A 108 10.19 8.91 -14.44
N GLN A 109 10.24 9.66 -15.54
CA GLN A 109 11.50 10.04 -16.19
C GLN A 109 12.33 10.98 -15.30
N LYS A 110 11.69 11.95 -14.64
CA LYS A 110 12.37 12.89 -13.73
C LYS A 110 12.90 12.17 -12.50
N ILE A 111 12.10 11.31 -11.87
CA ILE A 111 12.51 10.47 -10.72
C ILE A 111 13.76 9.67 -11.09
N ARG A 112 13.73 8.96 -12.23
CA ARG A 112 14.86 8.12 -12.65
C ARG A 112 16.14 8.92 -12.96
N ASN A 113 16.00 10.09 -13.56
CA ASN A 113 17.15 10.92 -13.94
C ASN A 113 17.73 11.75 -12.78
N SER A 114 16.97 11.93 -11.70
CA SER A 114 17.33 12.81 -10.59
C SER A 114 17.78 12.05 -9.33
N GLY A 115 17.27 10.83 -9.12
CA GLY A 115 17.59 10.01 -7.95
C GLY A 115 18.51 8.84 -8.28
N ARG A 116 19.32 8.42 -7.30
CA ARG A 116 20.12 7.21 -7.42
C ARG A 116 19.36 5.99 -6.93
N TYR A 117 18.82 6.04 -5.70
CA TYR A 117 18.11 4.93 -5.07
C TYR A 117 16.90 5.35 -4.25
N THR A 118 17.03 6.38 -3.42
CA THR A 118 16.11 6.69 -2.30
C THR A 118 15.49 8.08 -2.41
N LEU A 119 14.50 8.34 -1.55
CA LEU A 119 13.98 9.70 -1.33
C LEU A 119 15.08 10.67 -0.88
N GLY A 120 16.08 10.19 -0.14
CA GLY A 120 17.21 11.00 0.30
C GLY A 120 18.02 11.57 -0.86
N ASP A 121 18.16 10.83 -1.95
CA ASP A 121 18.79 11.34 -3.17
C ASP A 121 17.94 12.44 -3.83
N LEU A 122 16.61 12.27 -3.88
CA LEU A 122 15.69 13.28 -4.44
C LEU A 122 15.67 14.56 -3.60
N PHE A 123 15.62 14.44 -2.27
CA PHE A 123 15.67 15.58 -1.36
C PHE A 123 17.01 16.31 -1.42
N SER A 124 18.08 15.59 -1.73
CA SER A 124 19.43 16.16 -1.85
C SER A 124 19.66 16.91 -3.17
N LEU A 125 18.71 16.92 -4.12
CA LEU A 125 18.84 17.66 -5.40
C LEU A 125 18.98 19.17 -5.20
N ARG A 126 18.30 19.72 -4.19
CA ARG A 126 18.29 21.16 -3.90
C ARG A 126 18.87 21.50 -2.52
N ALA A 127 19.16 20.50 -1.72
CA ALA A 127 19.62 20.68 -0.35
C ALA A 127 20.85 19.80 -0.09
N SER A 128 21.97 20.40 0.26
CA SER A 128 23.20 19.69 0.57
C SER A 128 23.30 19.28 2.04
N GLY A 129 24.12 18.28 2.34
CA GLY A 129 24.41 17.82 3.70
C GLY A 129 23.65 16.56 4.12
N SER A 130 23.67 16.26 5.42
CA SER A 130 23.01 15.08 6.01
C SER A 130 21.53 15.29 6.30
N ALA A 131 21.09 16.53 6.58
CA ALA A 131 19.71 16.81 6.98
C ALA A 131 18.65 16.36 5.97
N PRO A 132 18.79 16.57 4.64
CA PRO A 132 17.83 16.06 3.65
C PRO A 132 17.68 14.54 3.68
N ARG A 133 18.77 13.81 3.87
CA ARG A 133 18.78 12.35 3.91
C ARG A 133 18.15 11.82 5.19
N ILE A 134 18.48 12.44 6.33
CA ILE A 134 17.86 12.09 7.63
C ILE A 134 16.34 12.36 7.56
N ALA A 135 15.93 13.53 7.00
CA ALA A 135 14.53 13.84 6.81
C ALA A 135 13.82 12.81 5.93
N ALA A 136 14.45 12.38 4.83
CA ALA A 136 13.93 11.34 3.97
C ALA A 136 13.80 9.99 4.68
N ALA A 137 14.80 9.59 5.48
CA ALA A 137 14.76 8.34 6.25
C ALA A 137 13.64 8.37 7.30
N VAL A 138 13.50 9.48 8.04
CA VAL A 138 12.42 9.66 9.03
C VAL A 138 11.04 9.53 8.37
N VAL A 139 10.83 10.25 7.26
CA VAL A 139 9.54 10.18 6.55
C VAL A 139 9.32 8.81 5.91
N THR A 140 10.36 8.20 5.34
CA THR A 140 10.24 6.82 4.82
C THR A 140 9.77 5.87 5.91
N LEU A 141 10.33 5.93 7.11
CA LEU A 141 9.87 5.10 8.23
C LEU A 141 8.44 5.47 8.68
N ALA A 142 8.12 6.76 8.77
CA ALA A 142 6.78 7.22 9.16
C ALA A 142 5.68 6.76 8.18
N VAL A 143 6.01 6.61 6.88
CA VAL A 143 5.12 6.08 5.86
C VAL A 143 5.10 4.55 5.89
N THR A 144 6.26 3.91 5.96
CA THR A 144 6.36 2.47 5.73
C THR A 144 5.98 1.63 6.94
N LEU A 145 6.19 2.11 8.17
CA LEU A 145 5.84 1.33 9.38
C LEU A 145 4.32 1.11 9.54
N PRO A 146 3.46 2.14 9.45
CA PRO A 146 2.01 1.90 9.50
C PRO A 146 1.54 1.01 8.34
N MET A 147 2.11 1.17 7.14
CA MET A 147 1.81 0.33 5.98
C MET A 147 2.23 -1.13 6.21
N LEU A 148 3.39 -1.36 6.82
CA LEU A 148 3.88 -2.70 7.19
C LEU A 148 2.94 -3.37 8.19
N VAL A 149 2.57 -2.67 9.25
CA VAL A 149 1.62 -3.16 10.26
C VAL A 149 0.28 -3.53 9.63
N LEU A 150 -0.24 -2.68 8.74
CA LEU A 150 -1.47 -2.92 8.00
C LEU A 150 -1.39 -4.22 7.17
N GLN A 151 -0.32 -4.39 6.39
CA GLN A 151 -0.16 -5.56 5.51
C GLN A 151 -0.03 -6.86 6.31
N LEU A 152 0.74 -6.85 7.41
CA LEU A 152 0.91 -8.02 8.27
C LEU A 152 -0.40 -8.42 8.96
N ARG A 153 -1.14 -7.45 9.50
CA ARG A 153 -2.42 -7.72 10.16
C ARG A 153 -3.49 -8.21 9.19
N ALA A 154 -3.62 -7.58 8.04
CA ALA A 154 -4.57 -8.02 7.02
C ALA A 154 -4.26 -9.44 6.54
N GLY A 155 -2.98 -9.80 6.39
CA GLY A 155 -2.56 -11.18 6.12
C GLY A 155 -2.97 -12.16 7.20
N GLY A 156 -2.83 -11.78 8.48
CA GLY A 156 -3.26 -12.58 9.61
C GLY A 156 -4.78 -12.76 9.69
N ILE A 157 -5.56 -11.71 9.43
CA ILE A 157 -7.03 -11.78 9.37
C ILE A 157 -7.49 -12.75 8.27
N ILE A 158 -6.90 -12.64 7.07
CA ILE A 158 -7.21 -13.54 5.96
C ILE A 158 -6.86 -14.99 6.29
N ALA A 159 -5.69 -15.23 6.91
CA ALA A 159 -5.28 -16.56 7.33
C ALA A 159 -6.22 -17.15 8.41
N ALA A 160 -6.59 -16.34 9.41
CA ALA A 160 -7.54 -16.74 10.45
C ALA A 160 -8.92 -17.08 9.87
N MET A 161 -9.39 -16.30 8.89
CA MET A 161 -10.64 -16.57 8.17
C MET A 161 -10.59 -17.90 7.40
N LEU A 162 -9.46 -18.23 6.75
CA LEU A 162 -9.28 -19.52 6.06
C LEU A 162 -9.30 -20.71 7.02
N ILE A 163 -8.74 -20.55 8.22
CA ILE A 163 -8.76 -21.57 9.27
C ILE A 163 -10.16 -21.66 9.92
N GLY A 164 -11.01 -20.66 9.74
CA GLY A 164 -12.34 -20.58 10.32
C GLY A 164 -12.34 -20.13 11.78
N MET A 165 -11.34 -19.38 12.18
CA MET A 165 -11.18 -18.84 13.52
C MET A 165 -11.19 -17.31 13.46
N SER A 166 -12.31 -16.68 13.84
CA SER A 166 -12.51 -15.24 13.78
C SER A 166 -12.15 -14.49 15.07
N THR A 167 -11.65 -15.19 16.11
CA THR A 167 -11.29 -14.56 17.39
C THR A 167 -10.05 -13.67 17.26
N ASP A 168 -9.97 -12.59 18.05
CA ASP A 168 -8.81 -11.69 18.09
C ASP A 168 -7.51 -12.44 18.36
N ALA A 169 -7.53 -13.41 19.26
CA ALA A 169 -6.37 -14.23 19.59
C ALA A 169 -5.88 -15.06 18.38
N ALA A 170 -6.82 -15.64 17.61
CA ALA A 170 -6.47 -16.39 16.41
C ALA A 170 -5.92 -15.48 15.31
N GLN A 171 -6.49 -14.29 15.12
CA GLN A 171 -5.98 -13.30 14.17
C GLN A 171 -4.57 -12.83 14.54
N VAL A 172 -4.29 -12.58 15.82
CA VAL A 172 -2.95 -12.23 16.30
C VAL A 172 -1.97 -13.38 16.07
N LEU A 173 -2.36 -14.62 16.42
CA LEU A 173 -1.51 -15.79 16.20
C LEU A 173 -1.19 -15.97 14.71
N CYS A 174 -2.21 -15.91 13.84
CA CYS A 174 -2.01 -15.98 12.40
C CYS A 174 -1.13 -14.84 11.87
N THR A 175 -1.28 -13.62 12.40
CA THR A 175 -0.43 -12.47 12.06
C THR A 175 1.03 -12.75 12.41
N VAL A 176 1.30 -13.28 13.60
CA VAL A 176 2.67 -13.60 14.05
C VAL A 176 3.27 -14.74 13.22
N LEU A 177 2.53 -15.80 12.98
CA LEU A 177 3.03 -16.97 12.23
C LEU A 177 3.27 -16.65 10.76
N MET A 178 2.26 -16.08 10.08
CA MET A 178 2.35 -15.71 8.66
C MET A 178 3.33 -14.56 8.45
N GLY A 179 3.29 -13.56 9.32
CA GLY A 179 4.19 -12.42 9.24
C GLY A 179 5.63 -12.82 9.54
N GLY A 180 5.88 -13.71 10.50
CA GLY A 180 7.22 -14.27 10.77
C GLY A 180 7.79 -14.96 9.53
N LEU A 181 6.97 -15.78 8.86
CA LEU A 181 7.34 -16.44 7.61
C LEU A 181 7.70 -15.42 6.51
N VAL A 182 6.88 -14.37 6.35
CA VAL A 182 7.11 -13.31 5.36
C VAL A 182 8.35 -12.48 5.68
N VAL A 183 8.64 -12.22 6.95
CA VAL A 183 9.86 -11.52 7.39
C VAL A 183 11.10 -12.37 7.11
N CYS A 184 11.06 -13.67 7.41
CA CYS A 184 12.15 -14.59 7.06
C CYS A 184 12.42 -14.58 5.55
N PHE A 185 11.35 -14.57 4.76
CA PHE A 185 11.43 -14.44 3.32
C PHE A 185 12.08 -13.12 2.89
N ALA A 186 11.62 -11.98 3.43
CA ALA A 186 12.16 -10.66 3.11
C ALA A 186 13.66 -10.54 3.42
N ALA A 187 14.13 -11.23 4.47
CA ALA A 187 15.55 -11.24 4.85
C ALA A 187 16.47 -11.94 3.82
N VAL A 188 15.94 -12.90 3.07
CA VAL A 188 16.68 -13.67 2.06
C VAL A 188 16.49 -13.10 0.65
N ALA A 189 15.33 -12.46 0.40
CA ALA A 189 14.94 -11.95 -0.91
C ALA A 189 15.88 -10.83 -1.40
N ASP A 190 16.11 -10.81 -2.70
CA ASP A 190 16.75 -9.71 -3.42
C ASP A 190 15.75 -8.96 -4.29
N PHE A 191 16.16 -7.81 -4.82
CA PHE A 191 15.28 -6.98 -5.66
C PHE A 191 14.88 -7.69 -6.97
N LYS A 192 15.78 -8.48 -7.56
CA LYS A 192 15.54 -9.20 -8.81
C LYS A 192 14.58 -10.36 -8.63
N GLY A 193 14.77 -11.16 -7.56
CA GLY A 193 13.90 -12.27 -7.20
C GLY A 193 12.49 -11.78 -6.85
N THR A 194 12.40 -10.75 -6.01
CA THR A 194 11.12 -10.11 -5.68
C THR A 194 10.40 -9.60 -6.93
N SER A 195 11.13 -9.03 -7.91
CA SER A 195 10.54 -8.58 -9.17
C SER A 195 9.90 -9.71 -9.97
N ARG A 196 10.49 -10.92 -9.97
CA ARG A 196 9.90 -12.09 -10.65
C ARG A 196 8.59 -12.51 -10.00
N ILE A 197 8.53 -12.48 -8.67
CA ILE A 197 7.31 -12.82 -7.93
C ILE A 197 6.21 -11.79 -8.19
N HIS A 198 6.55 -10.51 -8.28
CA HIS A 198 5.59 -9.46 -8.65
C HIS A 198 4.96 -9.71 -10.03
N VAL A 199 5.75 -10.15 -11.03
CA VAL A 199 5.23 -10.49 -12.36
C VAL A 199 4.21 -11.63 -12.28
N VAL A 200 4.55 -12.72 -11.58
CA VAL A 200 3.66 -13.87 -11.39
C VAL A 200 2.39 -13.45 -10.65
N LYS A 201 2.54 -12.66 -9.58
CA LYS A 201 1.40 -12.12 -8.81
C LYS A 201 0.43 -11.34 -9.70
N VAL A 202 0.93 -10.42 -10.53
CA VAL A 202 0.07 -9.61 -11.43
C VAL A 202 -0.77 -10.50 -12.33
N VAL A 203 -0.14 -11.49 -12.98
CA VAL A 203 -0.84 -12.38 -13.91
C VAL A 203 -1.92 -13.18 -13.17
N ILE A 204 -1.57 -13.84 -12.06
CA ILE A 204 -2.51 -14.66 -11.30
C ILE A 204 -3.65 -13.79 -10.73
N THR A 205 -3.35 -12.59 -10.22
CA THR A 205 -4.38 -11.68 -9.67
C THR A 205 -5.35 -11.23 -10.76
N LEU A 206 -4.85 -10.79 -11.93
CA LEU A 206 -5.72 -10.37 -13.04
C LEU A 206 -6.62 -11.50 -13.52
N VAL A 207 -6.07 -12.72 -13.66
CA VAL A 207 -6.85 -13.89 -14.06
C VAL A 207 -7.92 -14.21 -12.99
N THR A 208 -7.55 -14.18 -11.71
CA THR A 208 -8.47 -14.46 -10.61
C THR A 208 -9.63 -13.46 -10.57
N LEU A 209 -9.33 -12.16 -10.66
CA LEU A 209 -10.38 -11.13 -10.69
C LEU A 209 -11.25 -11.25 -11.93
N ALA A 210 -10.67 -11.56 -13.10
CA ALA A 210 -11.44 -11.79 -14.32
C ALA A 210 -12.39 -13.00 -14.17
N VAL A 211 -11.92 -14.10 -13.57
CA VAL A 211 -12.75 -15.29 -13.31
C VAL A 211 -13.90 -14.93 -12.34
N LEU A 212 -13.61 -14.23 -11.23
CA LEU A 212 -14.63 -13.80 -10.28
C LEU A 212 -15.67 -12.90 -10.96
N THR A 213 -15.23 -11.93 -11.76
CA THR A 213 -16.13 -11.03 -12.52
C THR A 213 -17.00 -11.81 -13.51
N VAL A 214 -16.41 -12.71 -14.28
CA VAL A 214 -17.12 -13.53 -15.28
C VAL A 214 -18.16 -14.44 -14.62
N LEU A 215 -17.79 -15.12 -13.53
CA LEU A 215 -18.72 -15.99 -12.80
C LEU A 215 -19.88 -15.17 -12.19
N SER A 216 -19.59 -13.99 -11.67
CA SER A 216 -20.62 -13.09 -11.14
C SER A 216 -21.55 -12.59 -12.23
N LEU A 217 -21.04 -12.12 -13.36
CA LEU A 217 -21.87 -11.70 -14.49
C LEU A 217 -22.74 -12.84 -15.03
N ARG A 218 -22.19 -14.06 -15.09
CA ARG A 218 -22.96 -15.25 -15.48
C ARG A 218 -24.13 -15.51 -14.51
N LYS A 219 -23.94 -15.31 -13.21
CA LYS A 219 -25.00 -15.46 -12.19
C LYS A 219 -26.15 -14.46 -12.40
N PHE A 220 -25.84 -13.29 -12.96
CA PHE A 220 -26.81 -12.25 -13.33
C PHE A 220 -27.13 -12.21 -14.83
N SER A 221 -27.05 -13.37 -15.53
CA SER A 221 -27.41 -13.53 -16.93
C SER A 221 -26.69 -12.56 -17.89
N TRP A 222 -25.45 -12.18 -17.54
CA TRP A 222 -24.61 -11.22 -18.28
C TRP A 222 -25.15 -9.79 -18.30
N ASP A 223 -26.12 -9.46 -17.45
CA ASP A 223 -26.63 -8.11 -17.28
C ASP A 223 -25.95 -7.39 -16.11
N ALA A 224 -25.09 -6.42 -16.44
CA ALA A 224 -24.40 -5.60 -15.46
C ALA A 224 -25.36 -4.66 -14.70
N GLY A 225 -26.48 -4.28 -15.32
CA GLY A 225 -27.53 -3.47 -14.68
C GLY A 225 -28.20 -4.23 -13.55
N SER A 226 -28.60 -5.49 -13.78
CA SER A 226 -29.20 -6.33 -12.75
C SER A 226 -28.21 -6.67 -11.63
N LEU A 227 -26.92 -6.84 -11.93
CA LEU A 227 -25.89 -6.99 -10.91
C LEU A 227 -25.79 -5.73 -10.03
N LEU A 228 -25.76 -4.55 -10.65
CA LEU A 228 -25.65 -3.29 -9.91
C LEU A 228 -26.90 -3.03 -9.07
N SER A 229 -28.11 -3.27 -9.60
CA SER A 229 -29.36 -3.16 -8.82
C SER A 229 -29.34 -4.10 -7.62
N ALA A 230 -28.93 -5.36 -7.80
CA ALA A 230 -28.80 -6.30 -6.69
C ALA A 230 -27.74 -5.88 -5.65
N ALA A 231 -26.68 -5.19 -6.06
CA ALA A 231 -25.69 -4.63 -5.14
C ALA A 231 -26.28 -3.49 -4.29
N VAL A 232 -27.09 -2.63 -4.91
CA VAL A 232 -27.83 -1.57 -4.22
C VAL A 232 -28.83 -2.17 -3.24
N ASP A 233 -29.69 -3.06 -3.70
CA ASP A 233 -30.78 -3.66 -2.88
C ASP A 233 -30.24 -4.42 -1.66
N LYS A 234 -29.05 -5.02 -1.77
CA LYS A 234 -28.41 -5.78 -0.68
C LYS A 234 -27.42 -4.95 0.13
N SER A 235 -27.25 -3.67 -0.18
CA SER A 235 -26.40 -2.78 0.63
C SER A 235 -27.05 -2.47 1.97
N VAL A 236 -26.27 -1.96 2.91
CA VAL A 236 -26.75 -1.54 4.24
C VAL A 236 -27.55 -0.23 4.15
N ALA A 237 -27.29 0.58 3.11
CA ALA A 237 -27.94 1.86 2.85
C ALA A 237 -28.24 1.98 1.34
N PRO A 238 -29.32 1.36 0.84
CA PRO A 238 -29.62 1.32 -0.60
C PRO A 238 -29.73 2.70 -1.24
N ASP A 239 -30.39 3.64 -0.57
CA ASP A 239 -30.63 4.98 -1.10
C ASP A 239 -29.33 5.80 -1.28
N ASP A 240 -28.32 5.54 -0.45
CA ASP A 240 -27.05 6.29 -0.44
C ASP A 240 -25.90 5.53 -1.10
N TYR A 241 -26.08 4.25 -1.45
CA TYR A 241 -25.00 3.36 -1.89
C TYR A 241 -24.25 3.84 -3.15
N LEU A 242 -24.96 4.42 -4.09
CA LEU A 242 -24.37 5.00 -5.32
C LEU A 242 -24.13 6.51 -5.20
N GLY A 243 -24.40 7.09 -4.03
CA GLY A 243 -24.12 8.49 -3.70
C GLY A 243 -22.81 8.66 -2.92
N PRO A 244 -22.26 9.88 -2.91
CA PRO A 244 -21.07 10.20 -2.14
C PRO A 244 -21.39 10.38 -0.64
N GLY A 245 -20.44 9.99 0.24
CA GLY A 245 -20.46 10.34 1.67
C GLY A 245 -20.93 9.25 2.61
N LEU A 246 -21.27 8.06 2.12
CA LEU A 246 -21.64 6.92 2.95
C LEU A 246 -20.50 6.51 3.90
N TRP A 247 -19.26 6.67 3.48
CA TRP A 247 -18.08 6.41 4.29
C TRP A 247 -17.80 7.48 5.34
N ALA A 248 -18.25 8.71 5.09
CA ALA A 248 -17.96 9.86 5.97
C ALA A 248 -18.94 10.00 7.15
N HIS A 249 -20.08 9.36 7.14
CA HIS A 249 -21.16 9.35 8.17
C HIS A 249 -21.50 10.69 8.85
N ILE A 250 -20.93 11.82 8.45
CA ILE A 250 -21.05 13.09 9.17
C ILE A 250 -21.20 14.28 8.23
N SER A 251 -22.41 14.87 8.24
CA SER A 251 -22.65 16.31 8.17
C SER A 251 -22.40 17.06 6.85
N SER A 252 -22.77 18.32 6.86
CA SER A 252 -22.60 19.37 5.86
C SER A 252 -21.20 19.53 5.23
N LEU A 253 -20.17 18.85 5.75
CA LEU A 253 -18.77 18.92 5.28
C LEU A 253 -18.35 17.74 4.41
N VAL A 254 -19.29 16.86 3.99
CA VAL A 254 -18.99 15.70 3.12
C VAL A 254 -18.15 16.07 1.90
N PRO A 255 -18.44 17.11 1.11
CA PRO A 255 -17.63 17.43 -0.06
C PRO A 255 -16.18 17.79 0.28
N LEU A 256 -15.93 18.53 1.36
CA LEU A 256 -14.59 18.91 1.79
C LEU A 256 -13.80 17.70 2.32
N ASN A 257 -14.48 16.80 3.01
CA ASN A 257 -13.88 15.55 3.48
C ASN A 257 -13.46 14.67 2.30
N MET A 258 -14.31 14.54 1.28
CA MET A 258 -13.98 13.84 0.04
C MET A 258 -12.77 14.45 -0.67
N ILE A 259 -12.72 15.78 -0.80
CA ILE A 259 -11.55 16.47 -1.39
C ILE A 259 -10.28 16.17 -0.60
N SER A 260 -10.37 16.15 0.74
CA SER A 260 -9.25 15.78 1.60
C SER A 260 -8.77 14.35 1.33
N ASP A 261 -9.71 13.40 1.25
CA ASP A 261 -9.41 11.99 1.02
C ASP A 261 -8.83 11.75 -0.39
N HIS A 262 -9.39 12.36 -1.43
CA HIS A 262 -8.84 12.32 -2.79
C HIS A 262 -7.42 12.87 -2.85
N LEU A 263 -7.17 14.01 -2.20
CA LEU A 263 -5.86 14.63 -2.15
C LEU A 263 -4.83 13.71 -1.48
N VAL A 264 -5.19 13.10 -0.36
CA VAL A 264 -4.35 12.14 0.38
C VAL A 264 -4.11 10.89 -0.45
N GLN A 265 -5.16 10.31 -1.04
CA GLN A 265 -5.06 9.07 -1.82
C GLN A 265 -4.16 9.27 -3.04
N ILE A 266 -4.38 10.33 -3.81
CA ILE A 266 -3.62 10.60 -5.03
C ILE A 266 -2.16 10.95 -4.71
N LEU A 267 -1.93 11.98 -3.89
CA LEU A 267 -0.58 12.44 -3.59
C LEU A 267 0.19 11.47 -2.71
N GLY A 268 -0.49 10.79 -1.77
CA GLY A 268 0.11 9.76 -0.93
C GLY A 268 0.62 8.60 -1.76
N THR A 269 -0.18 8.10 -2.69
CA THR A 269 0.22 7.01 -3.60
C THR A 269 1.42 7.42 -4.47
N VAL A 270 1.41 8.61 -5.07
CA VAL A 270 2.55 9.14 -5.87
C VAL A 270 3.83 9.22 -5.06
N ALA A 271 3.71 9.52 -3.78
CA ALA A 271 4.82 9.78 -2.87
C ALA A 271 5.34 8.54 -2.12
N MET A 272 4.81 7.35 -2.40
CA MET A 272 5.21 6.09 -1.73
C MET A 272 6.69 5.74 -2.00
N PRO A 273 7.51 5.55 -0.94
CA PRO A 273 8.95 5.31 -1.10
C PRO A 273 9.30 4.07 -1.92
N HIS A 274 8.56 2.96 -1.76
CA HIS A 274 8.80 1.72 -2.50
C HIS A 274 8.49 1.85 -4.00
N LEU A 275 7.49 2.65 -4.40
CA LEU A 275 7.20 2.95 -5.81
C LEU A 275 8.31 3.81 -6.43
N ILE A 276 8.81 4.80 -5.70
CA ILE A 276 9.91 5.66 -6.13
C ILE A 276 11.19 4.84 -6.33
N LEU A 277 11.53 3.95 -5.39
CA LEU A 277 12.66 3.03 -5.50
C LEU A 277 12.54 2.16 -6.76
N ARG A 278 11.35 1.63 -7.03
CA ARG A 278 11.10 0.79 -8.22
C ARG A 278 11.30 1.56 -9.54
N ILE A 279 10.88 2.82 -9.59
CA ILE A 279 11.12 3.70 -10.75
C ILE A 279 12.63 3.96 -10.93
N ALA A 280 13.35 4.21 -9.83
CA ALA A 280 14.80 4.44 -9.83
C ALA A 280 15.60 3.22 -10.33
N ALA A 281 15.07 2.00 -10.21
CA ALA A 281 15.67 0.77 -10.71
C ALA A 281 15.61 0.60 -12.24
N SER A 282 14.94 1.47 -12.97
CA SER A 282 14.91 1.44 -14.43
C SER A 282 16.26 1.77 -15.07
N ARG A 283 16.57 1.22 -16.25
CA ARG A 283 17.83 1.43 -16.97
C ARG A 283 18.10 2.89 -17.30
N SER A 284 17.08 3.61 -17.75
CA SER A 284 17.15 5.03 -18.15
C SER A 284 15.82 5.72 -17.90
N GLY A 285 15.77 7.06 -18.00
CA GLY A 285 14.54 7.82 -17.88
C GLY A 285 13.49 7.44 -18.92
N ARG A 286 13.90 7.15 -20.18
CA ARG A 286 13.01 6.67 -21.24
C ARG A 286 12.46 5.27 -20.90
N SER A 287 13.33 4.39 -20.38
CA SER A 287 12.94 3.07 -19.90
C SER A 287 11.96 3.16 -18.73
N ALA A 288 12.18 4.05 -17.76
CA ALA A 288 11.28 4.29 -16.63
C ALA A 288 9.88 4.71 -17.09
N ARG A 289 9.81 5.67 -18.04
CA ARG A 289 8.54 6.10 -18.61
C ARG A 289 7.81 4.96 -19.32
N ARG A 290 8.52 4.16 -20.12
CA ARG A 290 7.93 2.99 -20.81
C ARG A 290 7.45 1.93 -19.82
N SER A 291 8.25 1.60 -18.81
CA SER A 291 7.83 0.67 -17.75
C SER A 291 6.60 1.18 -17.01
N MET A 292 6.57 2.47 -16.67
CA MET A 292 5.44 3.06 -15.95
C MET A 292 4.17 3.13 -16.83
N SER A 293 4.30 3.34 -18.15
CA SER A 293 3.16 3.26 -19.08
C SER A 293 2.55 1.86 -19.10
N ILE A 294 3.37 0.81 -19.14
CA ILE A 294 2.91 -0.59 -19.06
C ILE A 294 2.26 -0.85 -17.70
N ALA A 295 2.90 -0.41 -16.62
CA ALA A 295 2.35 -0.55 -15.27
C ALA A 295 0.99 0.14 -15.14
N ALA A 296 0.84 1.36 -15.64
CA ALA A 296 -0.42 2.11 -15.60
C ALA A 296 -1.53 1.38 -16.36
N GLY A 297 -1.24 0.81 -17.54
CA GLY A 297 -2.20 0.01 -18.30
C GLY A 297 -2.65 -1.26 -17.57
N LEU A 298 -1.70 -2.03 -17.01
CA LEU A 298 -1.99 -3.25 -16.25
C LEU A 298 -2.78 -2.93 -14.97
N THR A 299 -2.40 -1.87 -14.27
CA THR A 299 -3.09 -1.47 -13.03
C THR A 299 -4.45 -0.84 -13.34
N GLY A 300 -4.62 -0.15 -14.46
CA GLY A 300 -5.92 0.29 -14.95
C GLY A 300 -6.87 -0.90 -15.18
N ALA A 301 -6.40 -1.94 -15.88
CA ALA A 301 -7.17 -3.18 -16.07
C ALA A 301 -7.47 -3.87 -14.72
N TYR A 302 -6.50 -3.88 -13.81
CA TYR A 302 -6.68 -4.40 -12.45
C TYR A 302 -7.80 -3.67 -11.70
N PHE A 303 -7.81 -2.33 -11.68
CA PHE A 303 -8.85 -1.57 -10.99
C PHE A 303 -10.22 -1.72 -11.64
N LEU A 304 -10.33 -1.85 -12.96
CA LEU A 304 -11.60 -2.17 -13.63
C LEU A 304 -12.17 -3.50 -13.14
N LEU A 305 -11.35 -4.55 -13.10
CA LEU A 305 -11.77 -5.86 -12.61
C LEU A 305 -12.06 -5.83 -11.09
N LEU A 306 -11.30 -5.06 -10.34
CA LEU A 306 -11.48 -4.90 -8.90
C LEU A 306 -12.80 -4.20 -8.58
N ILE A 307 -13.16 -3.15 -9.30
CA ILE A 307 -14.44 -2.44 -9.16
C ILE A 307 -15.59 -3.41 -9.47
N ALA A 308 -15.51 -4.14 -10.58
CA ALA A 308 -16.51 -5.15 -10.91
C ALA A 308 -16.64 -6.24 -9.83
N THR A 309 -15.50 -6.70 -9.27
CA THR A 309 -15.47 -7.69 -8.18
C THR A 309 -16.08 -7.13 -6.90
N GLY A 310 -15.86 -5.84 -6.57
CA GLY A 310 -16.43 -5.19 -5.40
C GLY A 310 -17.97 -5.10 -5.46
N PHE A 311 -18.51 -4.60 -6.58
CA PHE A 311 -19.96 -4.61 -6.81
C PHE A 311 -20.54 -6.02 -6.88
N ALA A 312 -19.81 -6.98 -7.46
CA ALA A 312 -20.22 -8.38 -7.45
C ALA A 312 -20.28 -8.97 -6.04
N ALA A 313 -19.35 -8.63 -5.16
CA ALA A 313 -19.40 -9.05 -3.77
C ALA A 313 -20.62 -8.48 -3.04
N ALA A 314 -20.95 -7.20 -3.25
CA ALA A 314 -22.17 -6.60 -2.75
C ALA A 314 -23.43 -7.31 -3.29
N ALA A 315 -23.47 -7.59 -4.60
CA ALA A 315 -24.64 -8.22 -5.23
C ALA A 315 -24.85 -9.68 -4.83
N VAL A 316 -23.78 -10.45 -4.66
CA VAL A 316 -23.84 -11.90 -4.37
C VAL A 316 -23.99 -12.13 -2.87
N VAL A 317 -23.08 -11.58 -2.07
CA VAL A 317 -23.00 -11.80 -0.61
C VAL A 317 -23.89 -10.83 0.15
N GLY A 318 -23.89 -9.55 -0.24
CA GLY A 318 -24.60 -8.47 0.42
C GLY A 318 -23.79 -7.79 1.54
N GLY A 319 -24.08 -6.52 1.79
CA GLY A 319 -23.38 -5.71 2.81
C GLY A 319 -23.48 -6.29 4.22
N TRP A 320 -24.63 -6.82 4.60
CA TRP A 320 -24.83 -7.51 5.88
C TRP A 320 -23.97 -8.76 6.01
N GLY A 321 -23.96 -9.64 4.99
CA GLY A 321 -23.17 -10.86 5.00
C GLY A 321 -21.66 -10.59 5.10
N ILE A 322 -21.20 -9.57 4.41
CA ILE A 322 -19.80 -9.13 4.47
C ILE A 322 -19.46 -8.57 5.86
N GLY A 323 -20.28 -7.65 6.37
CA GLY A 323 -20.06 -6.99 7.67
C GLY A 323 -20.10 -7.95 8.87
N MET A 324 -20.88 -9.01 8.80
CA MET A 324 -20.93 -10.06 9.83
C MET A 324 -19.63 -10.86 9.96
N VAL A 325 -18.89 -11.03 8.86
CA VAL A 325 -17.61 -11.76 8.84
C VAL A 325 -16.45 -10.81 9.14
N ASP A 326 -16.47 -9.64 8.53
CA ASP A 326 -15.43 -8.61 8.69
C ASP A 326 -16.04 -7.22 8.51
N ALA A 327 -16.07 -6.44 9.58
CA ALA A 327 -16.63 -5.09 9.59
C ALA A 327 -15.96 -4.12 8.60
N ASN A 328 -14.71 -4.39 8.21
CA ASN A 328 -13.95 -3.61 7.22
C ASN A 328 -14.10 -4.16 5.78
N GLY A 329 -14.84 -5.26 5.59
CA GLY A 329 -15.11 -5.86 4.29
C GLY A 329 -13.92 -6.50 3.59
N GLN A 330 -12.76 -6.64 4.24
CA GLN A 330 -11.55 -7.19 3.60
C GLN A 330 -11.70 -8.65 3.20
N GLY A 331 -12.64 -9.38 3.81
CA GLY A 331 -13.01 -10.74 3.42
C GLY A 331 -13.78 -10.84 2.10
N SER A 332 -14.23 -9.72 1.51
CA SER A 332 -15.14 -9.70 0.35
C SER A 332 -14.70 -10.56 -0.84
N PRO A 333 -13.43 -10.59 -1.29
CA PRO A 333 -13.04 -11.46 -2.40
C PRO A 333 -13.14 -12.95 -2.08
N ILE A 334 -12.88 -13.35 -0.84
CA ILE A 334 -12.98 -14.75 -0.39
C ILE A 334 -14.45 -15.14 -0.25
N LEU A 335 -15.28 -14.25 0.32
CA LEU A 335 -16.73 -14.45 0.45
C LEU A 335 -17.40 -14.55 -0.91
N LEU A 336 -17.03 -13.69 -1.86
CA LEU A 336 -17.50 -13.80 -3.24
C LEU A 336 -17.12 -15.14 -3.86
N ALA A 337 -15.87 -15.59 -3.68
CA ALA A 337 -15.43 -16.89 -4.19
C ALA A 337 -16.19 -18.06 -3.56
N SER A 338 -16.63 -17.91 -2.30
CA SER A 338 -17.44 -18.93 -1.62
C SER A 338 -18.88 -18.99 -2.11
N ASP A 339 -19.48 -17.85 -2.54
CA ASP A 339 -20.92 -17.74 -2.76
C ASP A 339 -21.31 -17.61 -4.24
N VAL A 340 -20.32 -17.40 -5.12
CA VAL A 340 -20.55 -17.30 -6.56
C VAL A 340 -20.79 -18.66 -7.22
N LEU A 341 -20.32 -19.75 -6.60
CA LEU A 341 -20.46 -21.13 -7.06
C LEU A 341 -21.29 -21.96 -6.06
N PRO A 342 -21.94 -23.06 -6.52
CA PRO A 342 -22.73 -23.93 -5.66
C PRO A 342 -21.92 -24.56 -4.52
N ASN A 343 -22.53 -24.67 -3.35
CA ASN A 343 -21.94 -25.30 -2.18
C ASN A 343 -21.56 -26.76 -2.45
N GLY A 344 -20.41 -27.20 -1.91
CA GLY A 344 -19.91 -28.57 -2.04
C GLY A 344 -19.23 -28.89 -3.38
N SER A 345 -19.15 -27.97 -4.34
CA SER A 345 -18.45 -28.20 -5.60
C SER A 345 -16.93 -28.12 -5.45
N ALA A 346 -16.19 -29.02 -6.13
CA ALA A 346 -14.73 -28.96 -6.16
C ALA A 346 -14.22 -27.65 -6.79
N THR A 347 -14.93 -27.10 -7.75
CA THR A 347 -14.63 -25.81 -8.40
C THR A 347 -14.71 -24.65 -7.42
N ARG A 348 -15.66 -24.66 -6.46
CA ARG A 348 -15.75 -23.68 -5.37
C ARG A 348 -14.52 -23.75 -4.47
N ALA A 349 -14.15 -24.93 -4.01
CA ALA A 349 -12.96 -25.11 -3.19
C ALA A 349 -11.68 -24.65 -3.92
N ALA A 350 -11.53 -25.00 -5.20
CA ALA A 350 -10.42 -24.53 -6.03
C ALA A 350 -10.39 -23.00 -6.16
N LEU A 351 -11.53 -22.34 -6.38
CA LEU A 351 -11.61 -20.89 -6.49
C LEU A 351 -11.22 -20.20 -5.18
N ILE A 352 -11.73 -20.66 -4.04
CA ILE A 352 -11.35 -20.16 -2.71
C ILE A 352 -9.84 -20.31 -2.51
N THR A 353 -9.28 -21.47 -2.85
CA THR A 353 -7.83 -21.73 -2.76
C THR A 353 -7.02 -20.73 -3.59
N VAL A 354 -7.42 -20.50 -4.84
CA VAL A 354 -6.72 -19.55 -5.73
C VAL A 354 -6.76 -18.12 -5.15
N VAL A 355 -7.92 -17.67 -4.65
CA VAL A 355 -8.05 -16.34 -4.00
C VAL A 355 -7.16 -16.27 -2.76
N ALA A 356 -7.11 -17.33 -1.94
CA ALA A 356 -6.24 -17.40 -0.78
C ALA A 356 -4.75 -17.37 -1.15
N CYS A 357 -4.35 -18.07 -2.20
CA CYS A 357 -2.97 -18.04 -2.72
C CYS A 357 -2.59 -16.65 -3.24
N VAL A 358 -3.51 -15.96 -3.94
CA VAL A 358 -3.32 -14.56 -4.36
C VAL A 358 -3.14 -13.66 -3.14
N ALA A 359 -3.98 -13.82 -2.11
CA ALA A 359 -3.85 -13.06 -0.87
C ALA A 359 -2.46 -13.22 -0.24
N PHE A 360 -1.98 -14.46 -0.13
CA PHE A 360 -0.64 -14.74 0.39
C PHE A 360 0.46 -14.08 -0.45
N LEU A 361 0.42 -14.22 -1.79
CA LEU A 361 1.40 -13.57 -2.68
C LEU A 361 1.39 -12.05 -2.55
N VAL A 362 0.21 -11.47 -2.37
CA VAL A 362 0.06 -10.02 -2.20
C VAL A 362 0.69 -9.58 -0.88
N VAL A 363 0.41 -10.25 0.23
CA VAL A 363 1.03 -9.96 1.54
C VAL A 363 2.55 -10.12 1.46
N LEU A 364 3.02 -11.27 0.96
CA LEU A 364 4.43 -11.62 0.85
C LEU A 364 5.22 -10.55 0.11
N THR A 365 4.76 -10.20 -1.07
CA THR A 365 5.48 -9.25 -1.94
C THR A 365 5.40 -7.83 -1.43
N THR A 366 4.24 -7.38 -0.91
CA THR A 366 4.08 -6.01 -0.43
C THR A 366 4.87 -5.76 0.85
N VAL A 367 4.82 -6.69 1.81
CA VAL A 367 5.64 -6.61 3.03
C VAL A 367 7.12 -6.55 2.67
N THR A 368 7.56 -7.44 1.77
CA THR A 368 8.96 -7.46 1.33
C THR A 368 9.37 -6.12 0.70
N SER A 369 8.56 -5.56 -0.19
CA SER A 369 8.85 -4.29 -0.87
C SER A 369 8.88 -3.10 0.10
N VAL A 370 7.93 -3.03 1.02
CA VAL A 370 7.83 -1.94 2.00
C VAL A 370 9.01 -1.98 2.98
N VAL A 371 9.30 -3.16 3.54
CA VAL A 371 10.46 -3.34 4.45
C VAL A 371 11.77 -3.07 3.71
N PHE A 372 11.88 -3.52 2.46
CA PHE A 372 13.07 -3.33 1.65
C PHE A 372 13.32 -1.84 1.37
N ALA A 373 12.30 -1.08 0.98
CA ALA A 373 12.43 0.37 0.75
C ALA A 373 12.86 1.12 2.01
N ALA A 374 12.30 0.78 3.17
CA ALA A 374 12.69 1.36 4.45
C ALA A 374 14.13 0.99 4.83
N ALA A 375 14.52 -0.28 4.65
CA ALA A 375 15.86 -0.76 4.97
C ALA A 375 16.92 -0.15 4.03
N VAL A 376 16.63 0.01 2.73
CA VAL A 376 17.52 0.70 1.77
C VAL A 376 17.69 2.16 2.17
N SER A 377 16.63 2.85 2.58
CA SER A 377 16.72 4.23 3.06
C SER A 377 17.60 4.33 4.30
N LEU A 378 17.44 3.44 5.28
CA LEU A 378 18.31 3.41 6.47
C LEU A 378 19.77 3.12 6.09
N ALA A 379 20.01 2.09 5.29
CA ALA A 379 21.37 1.68 4.93
C ALA A 379 22.08 2.75 4.08
N HIS A 380 21.38 3.36 3.11
CA HIS A 380 21.97 4.33 2.17
C HIS A 380 21.96 5.76 2.70
N ASP A 381 20.86 6.21 3.30
CA ASP A 381 20.68 7.63 3.67
C ASP A 381 21.28 7.95 5.04
N VAL A 382 21.29 6.97 5.98
CA VAL A 382 21.77 7.17 7.35
C VAL A 382 23.17 6.56 7.54
N PHE A 383 23.34 5.25 7.30
CA PHE A 383 24.55 4.54 7.69
C PHE A 383 25.71 4.63 6.70
N ALA A 384 25.43 4.68 5.38
CA ALA A 384 26.50 4.70 4.36
C ALA A 384 27.40 5.93 4.43
N ARG A 385 26.97 7.03 5.07
CA ARG A 385 27.73 8.28 5.19
C ARG A 385 28.57 8.41 6.46
N ALA A 386 28.26 7.60 7.48
CA ALA A 386 28.99 7.67 8.73
C ALA A 386 30.48 7.29 8.59
N ASP A 387 30.81 6.48 7.57
CA ASP A 387 32.12 5.83 7.46
C ASP A 387 32.99 6.25 6.25
N GLY A 388 32.54 7.12 5.33
CA GLY A 388 33.31 7.58 4.15
C GLY A 388 33.37 6.59 2.97
N PRO A 389 34.27 6.80 1.95
CA PRO A 389 34.25 6.05 0.67
C PRO A 389 34.56 4.54 0.74
N ARG A 390 35.02 4.02 1.89
CA ARG A 390 35.42 2.59 2.06
C ARG A 390 34.26 1.64 2.42
N THR A 391 33.01 2.06 2.30
CA THR A 391 31.87 1.44 2.98
C THR A 391 30.94 0.57 2.13
N THR A 392 31.29 0.29 0.87
CA THR A 392 30.47 -0.60 0.01
C THR A 392 30.29 -1.99 0.60
N THR A 393 31.30 -2.55 1.25
CA THR A 393 31.27 -3.88 1.87
C THR A 393 30.40 -3.96 3.12
N ARG A 394 30.15 -2.84 3.81
CA ARG A 394 29.29 -2.79 5.01
C ARG A 394 27.82 -2.54 4.71
N GLN A 395 27.46 -2.04 3.53
CA GLN A 395 26.07 -1.70 3.21
C GLN A 395 25.15 -2.93 3.13
N VAL A 396 25.64 -4.05 2.60
CA VAL A 396 24.86 -5.28 2.48
C VAL A 396 24.47 -5.87 3.84
N PRO A 397 25.41 -6.11 4.79
CA PRO A 397 25.03 -6.59 6.11
C PRO A 397 24.14 -5.61 6.89
N VAL A 398 24.35 -4.30 6.76
CA VAL A 398 23.49 -3.28 7.37
C VAL A 398 22.08 -3.34 6.79
N LEU A 399 21.93 -3.51 5.46
CA LEU A 399 20.62 -3.68 4.84
C LEU A 399 19.88 -4.92 5.37
N ARG A 400 20.55 -6.07 5.41
CA ARG A 400 19.93 -7.32 5.90
C ARG A 400 19.53 -7.20 7.37
N LEU A 401 20.39 -6.61 8.21
CA LEU A 401 20.06 -6.33 9.61
C LEU A 401 18.85 -5.38 9.72
N ALA A 402 18.81 -4.32 8.91
CA ALA A 402 17.69 -3.38 8.89
C ALA A 402 16.38 -4.07 8.46
N ILE A 403 16.40 -4.97 7.45
CA ILE A 403 15.23 -5.75 7.03
C ILE A 403 14.70 -6.59 8.20
N VAL A 404 15.58 -7.33 8.88
CA VAL A 404 15.17 -8.16 10.02
C VAL A 404 14.63 -7.29 11.17
N ALA A 405 15.34 -6.23 11.52
CA ALA A 405 14.95 -5.33 12.62
C ALA A 405 13.58 -4.66 12.35
N LEU A 406 13.37 -4.14 11.12
CA LEU A 406 12.11 -3.54 10.71
C LEU A 406 10.99 -4.58 10.64
N GLY A 407 11.29 -5.79 10.17
CA GLY A 407 10.35 -6.90 10.12
C GLY A 407 9.88 -7.31 11.52
N VAL A 408 10.81 -7.50 12.45
CA VAL A 408 10.51 -7.84 13.86
C VAL A 408 9.73 -6.69 14.52
N MET A 409 10.13 -5.45 14.29
CA MET A 409 9.41 -4.28 14.79
C MET A 409 7.98 -4.22 14.23
N GLY A 410 7.80 -4.45 12.93
CA GLY A 410 6.49 -4.52 12.30
C GLY A 410 5.61 -5.63 12.90
N LEU A 411 6.15 -6.82 13.15
CA LEU A 411 5.44 -7.92 13.81
C LEU A 411 5.02 -7.55 15.23
N THR A 412 5.93 -7.00 16.02
CA THR A 412 5.65 -6.58 17.40
C THR A 412 4.56 -5.50 17.43
N LEU A 413 4.68 -4.49 16.56
CA LEU A 413 3.66 -3.45 16.43
C LEU A 413 2.33 -4.01 15.93
N SER A 414 2.35 -4.99 15.02
CA SER A 414 1.13 -5.64 14.51
C SER A 414 0.38 -6.41 15.60
N ALA A 415 1.11 -7.09 16.47
CA ALA A 415 0.53 -7.78 17.61
C ALA A 415 -0.01 -6.79 18.66
N ALA A 416 0.72 -5.71 18.96
CA ALA A 416 0.30 -4.67 19.90
C ALA A 416 -0.90 -3.86 19.36
N ALA A 417 -0.91 -3.60 18.07
CA ALA A 417 -1.95 -2.80 17.39
C ALA A 417 -3.16 -3.62 16.93
N HIS A 418 -3.36 -4.85 17.42
CA HIS A 418 -4.44 -5.75 16.91
C HIS A 418 -5.85 -5.16 17.03
N ARG A 419 -6.07 -4.24 17.95
CA ARG A 419 -7.36 -3.54 18.14
C ARG A 419 -7.52 -2.29 17.27
N TYR A 420 -6.45 -1.83 16.62
CA TYR A 420 -6.52 -0.60 15.84
C TYR A 420 -7.18 -0.85 14.49
N SER A 421 -7.92 0.14 14.00
CA SER A 421 -8.48 0.09 12.66
C SER A 421 -7.38 0.00 11.60
N LEU A 422 -7.55 -0.91 10.64
CA LEU A 422 -6.64 -0.98 9.47
C LEU A 422 -6.78 0.27 8.60
N GLU A 423 -7.96 0.85 8.59
CA GLU A 423 -8.26 2.11 7.92
C GLU A 423 -7.43 3.26 8.48
N PHE A 424 -7.33 3.39 9.81
CA PHE A 424 -6.46 4.39 10.44
C PHE A 424 -5.01 4.26 9.97
N LEU A 425 -4.46 3.05 9.94
CA LEU A 425 -3.09 2.80 9.50
C LEU A 425 -2.87 3.20 8.04
N ALA A 426 -3.86 2.92 7.17
CA ALA A 426 -3.83 3.28 5.76
C ALA A 426 -3.88 4.80 5.56
N ILE A 427 -4.87 5.47 6.18
CA ILE A 427 -5.05 6.93 6.08
C ILE A 427 -3.82 7.65 6.63
N PHE A 428 -3.30 7.24 7.78
CA PHE A 428 -2.11 7.86 8.37
C PHE A 428 -0.88 7.72 7.46
N SER A 429 -0.59 6.52 6.96
CA SER A 429 0.54 6.28 6.03
C SER A 429 0.43 7.14 4.77
N MET A 430 -0.75 7.16 4.13
CA MET A 430 -1.00 7.96 2.93
C MET A 430 -0.92 9.47 3.20
N SER A 431 -1.46 9.91 4.34
CA SER A 431 -1.45 11.32 4.75
C SER A 431 -0.03 11.83 5.00
N VAL A 432 0.82 11.03 5.66
CA VAL A 432 2.24 11.38 5.85
C VAL A 432 2.96 11.46 4.50
N ALA A 433 2.74 10.50 3.61
CA ALA A 433 3.34 10.53 2.27
C ALA A 433 2.89 11.78 1.49
N ALA A 434 1.58 12.09 1.49
CA ALA A 434 1.02 13.26 0.82
C ALA A 434 1.52 14.58 1.40
N SER A 435 1.61 14.68 2.74
CA SER A 435 1.94 15.95 3.41
C SER A 435 3.44 16.22 3.49
N CYS A 436 4.29 15.17 3.51
CA CYS A 436 5.73 15.36 3.72
C CYS A 436 6.53 15.12 2.43
N VAL A 437 6.24 14.03 1.71
CA VAL A 437 7.04 13.62 0.55
C VAL A 437 6.62 14.38 -0.69
N ALA A 438 5.32 14.48 -0.98
CA ALA A 438 4.83 15.09 -2.21
C ALA A 438 5.28 16.57 -2.35
N PRO A 439 5.12 17.46 -1.35
CA PRO A 439 5.61 18.84 -1.44
C PRO A 439 7.12 18.92 -1.64
N ALA A 440 7.89 18.13 -0.89
CA ALA A 440 9.35 18.13 -0.98
C ALA A 440 9.84 17.65 -2.36
N VAL A 441 9.23 16.62 -2.95
CA VAL A 441 9.55 16.11 -4.30
C VAL A 441 9.18 17.13 -5.36
N VAL A 442 7.98 17.73 -5.28
CA VAL A 442 7.53 18.76 -6.22
C VAL A 442 8.49 19.94 -6.22
N TYR A 443 8.82 20.50 -5.06
CA TYR A 443 9.77 21.60 -4.96
C TYR A 443 11.18 21.22 -5.41
N SER A 444 11.65 20.03 -5.09
CA SER A 444 12.95 19.56 -5.54
C SER A 444 13.05 19.49 -7.07
N PHE A 445 11.96 19.13 -7.75
CA PHE A 445 11.94 19.01 -9.21
C PHE A 445 11.68 20.33 -9.92
N PHE A 446 10.79 21.16 -9.42
CA PHE A 446 10.23 22.26 -10.18
C PHE A 446 10.64 23.66 -9.69
N TRP A 447 11.13 23.79 -8.45
CA TRP A 447 11.49 25.09 -7.91
C TRP A 447 12.98 25.23 -7.57
N LYS A 448 13.67 26.09 -8.32
CA LYS A 448 15.12 26.30 -8.14
C LYS A 448 15.47 27.01 -6.83
N GLY A 449 14.55 27.77 -6.25
CA GLY A 449 14.75 28.48 -4.98
C GLY A 449 14.62 27.59 -3.73
N PHE A 450 14.19 26.33 -3.89
CA PHE A 450 14.04 25.41 -2.78
C PHE A 450 15.41 25.07 -2.17
N ASN A 451 15.53 25.17 -0.87
CA ASN A 451 16.78 25.00 -0.13
C ASN A 451 16.62 24.05 1.08
N ARG A 452 17.71 23.83 1.81
CA ARG A 452 17.75 22.93 2.97
C ARG A 452 16.75 23.35 4.07
N THR A 453 16.63 24.64 4.36
CA THR A 453 15.73 25.14 5.40
C THR A 453 14.28 24.90 4.99
N GLY A 454 13.94 25.24 3.75
CA GLY A 454 12.60 24.97 3.20
C GLY A 454 12.26 23.48 3.21
N LEU A 455 13.21 22.60 2.87
CA LEU A 455 13.01 21.15 2.94
C LEU A 455 12.68 20.70 4.37
N VAL A 456 13.48 21.12 5.34
CA VAL A 456 13.31 20.74 6.76
C VAL A 456 11.95 21.22 7.27
N TRP A 457 11.57 22.46 6.97
CA TRP A 457 10.28 23.02 7.38
C TRP A 457 9.11 22.30 6.70
N SER A 458 9.19 22.03 5.41
CA SER A 458 8.16 21.32 4.67
C SER A 458 7.94 19.90 5.23
N VAL A 459 9.03 19.14 5.41
CA VAL A 459 8.97 17.74 5.82
C VAL A 459 8.56 17.61 7.28
N TYR A 460 9.26 18.24 8.22
CA TYR A 460 8.95 18.07 9.64
C TYR A 460 7.71 18.85 10.06
N GLY A 461 7.48 20.03 9.48
CA GLY A 461 6.25 20.78 9.72
C GLY A 461 5.03 20.06 9.16
N GLY A 462 5.16 19.48 7.96
CA GLY A 462 4.13 18.62 7.37
C GLY A 462 3.85 17.39 8.21
N LEU A 463 4.91 16.70 8.71
CA LEU A 463 4.77 15.54 9.57
C LEU A 463 4.09 15.87 10.89
N LEU A 464 4.53 16.94 11.55
CA LEU A 464 3.95 17.37 12.82
C LEU A 464 2.47 17.73 12.67
N LEU A 465 2.16 18.57 11.67
CA LEU A 465 0.78 18.99 11.43
C LEU A 465 -0.12 17.81 11.03
N CYS A 466 0.37 16.95 10.12
CA CYS A 466 -0.35 15.74 9.72
C CYS A 466 -0.65 14.86 10.96
N THR A 467 0.34 14.63 11.82
CA THR A 467 0.18 13.81 13.02
C THR A 467 -0.82 14.44 14.00
N ILE A 468 -0.69 15.74 14.28
CA ILE A 468 -1.62 16.44 15.19
C ILE A 468 -3.05 16.38 14.66
N LEU A 469 -3.28 16.76 13.40
CA LEU A 469 -4.62 16.75 12.82
C LEU A 469 -5.22 15.34 12.77
N THR A 470 -4.43 14.32 12.47
CA THR A 470 -4.90 12.92 12.50
C THR A 470 -5.26 12.49 13.92
N MET A 471 -4.46 12.83 14.93
CA MET A 471 -4.74 12.49 16.33
C MET A 471 -6.06 13.07 16.84
N PHE A 472 -6.46 14.23 16.32
CA PHE A 472 -7.71 14.90 16.68
C PHE A 472 -8.81 14.76 15.62
N SER A 473 -8.73 13.74 14.76
CA SER A 473 -9.72 13.45 13.71
C SER A 473 -10.74 12.39 14.14
N PRO A 474 -11.87 12.27 13.43
CA PRO A 474 -12.87 11.22 13.65
C PRO A 474 -12.34 9.80 13.46
N THR A 475 -11.18 9.61 12.82
CA THR A 475 -10.53 8.30 12.71
C THR A 475 -9.89 7.84 14.03
N VAL A 476 -9.62 8.77 14.96
CA VAL A 476 -9.02 8.46 16.27
C VAL A 476 -10.05 8.46 17.39
N SER A 477 -11.01 9.40 17.41
CA SER A 477 -12.02 9.45 18.47
C SER A 477 -13.36 9.96 17.94
N GLY A 478 -14.44 9.75 18.68
CA GLY A 478 -15.77 10.31 18.40
C GLY A 478 -16.57 9.60 17.30
N SER A 479 -16.10 8.49 16.75
CA SER A 479 -16.86 7.64 15.82
C SER A 479 -16.87 6.18 16.25
N ALA A 480 -17.85 5.42 15.79
CA ALA A 480 -17.95 3.98 16.10
C ALA A 480 -16.78 3.15 15.53
N TYR A 481 -16.13 3.66 14.51
CA TYR A 481 -14.99 3.04 13.82
C TYR A 481 -13.65 3.66 14.20
N ALA A 482 -13.66 4.63 15.14
CA ALA A 482 -12.44 5.29 15.59
C ALA A 482 -11.50 4.33 16.33
N LEU A 483 -10.24 4.72 16.40
CA LEU A 483 -9.23 4.03 17.19
C LEU A 483 -9.64 3.90 18.67
N MET A 484 -10.28 4.95 19.20
CA MET A 484 -10.80 5.06 20.57
C MET A 484 -12.30 5.42 20.54
N PRO A 485 -13.20 4.44 20.29
CA PRO A 485 -14.63 4.73 20.12
C PRO A 485 -15.31 5.32 21.37
N GLY A 486 -14.73 5.07 22.56
CA GLY A 486 -15.25 5.59 23.83
C GLY A 486 -14.75 6.98 24.22
N ALA A 487 -13.87 7.59 23.42
CA ALA A 487 -13.32 8.91 23.64
C ALA A 487 -13.92 9.91 22.64
N ASP A 488 -14.08 11.16 23.05
CA ASP A 488 -14.61 12.24 22.22
C ASP A 488 -13.74 13.49 22.39
N PHE A 489 -12.63 13.56 21.62
CA PHE A 489 -11.71 14.70 21.60
C PHE A 489 -11.36 15.14 20.17
N ASN A 490 -12.15 14.74 19.18
CA ASN A 490 -11.98 15.08 17.77
C ASN A 490 -12.50 16.49 17.47
N TRP A 491 -11.65 17.50 17.63
CA TRP A 491 -11.98 18.86 17.20
C TRP A 491 -11.73 19.10 15.72
N TYR A 492 -10.90 18.27 15.05
CA TYR A 492 -10.66 18.34 13.63
C TYR A 492 -11.76 17.57 12.87
N PRO A 493 -12.52 18.22 11.97
CA PRO A 493 -13.75 17.64 11.45
C PRO A 493 -13.55 16.63 10.31
N PHE A 494 -12.36 16.60 9.69
CA PHE A 494 -12.13 15.74 8.53
C PHE A 494 -11.48 14.42 8.93
N ARG A 495 -11.83 13.37 8.20
CA ARG A 495 -11.28 12.02 8.36
C ARG A 495 -9.79 11.95 8.06
N SER A 496 -9.34 12.68 7.03
CA SER A 496 -7.93 12.80 6.67
C SER A 496 -7.43 14.25 6.81
N PRO A 497 -6.14 14.45 7.15
CA PRO A 497 -5.59 15.80 7.36
C PRO A 497 -5.22 16.53 6.06
N GLY A 498 -5.36 15.88 4.88
CA GLY A 498 -4.80 16.29 3.61
C GLY A 498 -5.16 17.70 3.18
N LEU A 499 -6.42 18.11 3.37
CA LEU A 499 -6.90 19.43 2.98
C LEU A 499 -6.13 20.57 3.66
N VAL A 500 -5.63 20.36 4.86
CA VAL A 500 -4.88 21.36 5.65
C VAL A 500 -3.38 21.06 5.61
N SER A 501 -2.97 19.83 5.87
CA SER A 501 -1.56 19.48 6.05
C SER A 501 -0.75 19.58 4.75
N VAL A 502 -1.34 19.24 3.59
CA VAL A 502 -0.63 19.31 2.31
C VAL A 502 -0.35 20.76 1.90
N PRO A 503 -1.35 21.67 1.82
CA PRO A 503 -1.08 23.08 1.53
C PRO A 503 -0.16 23.75 2.55
N ALA A 504 -0.31 23.41 3.84
CA ALA A 504 0.57 23.95 4.88
C ALA A 504 2.03 23.52 4.69
N ALA A 505 2.29 22.27 4.31
CA ALA A 505 3.64 21.79 4.03
C ALA A 505 4.27 22.48 2.81
N PHE A 506 3.48 22.78 1.76
CA PHE A 506 3.93 23.63 0.65
C PHE A 506 4.26 25.05 1.14
N LEU A 507 3.39 25.65 1.93
CA LEU A 507 3.61 26.99 2.49
C LEU A 507 4.87 27.04 3.36
N LEU A 508 5.06 26.09 4.25
CA LEU A 508 6.24 25.97 5.11
C LEU A 508 7.52 25.81 4.29
N GLY A 509 7.48 24.99 3.24
CA GLY A 509 8.61 24.81 2.32
C GLY A 509 8.98 26.11 1.60
N TRP A 510 7.98 26.89 1.19
CA TRP A 510 8.18 28.18 0.56
C TRP A 510 8.71 29.24 1.54
N LEU A 511 8.12 29.36 2.73
CA LEU A 511 8.56 30.29 3.76
C LEU A 511 10.00 30.00 4.23
N GLY A 512 10.31 28.74 4.50
CA GLY A 512 11.65 28.31 4.90
C GLY A 512 12.71 28.57 3.83
N SER A 513 12.31 28.57 2.55
CA SER A 513 13.24 28.83 1.44
C SER A 513 13.47 30.31 1.17
N ARG A 514 12.61 31.20 1.68
CA ARG A 514 12.80 32.68 1.55
C ARG A 514 13.97 33.23 2.38
N ASN A 515 14.30 32.55 3.49
CA ASN A 515 15.46 32.91 4.31
C ASN A 515 16.64 31.99 3.93
N PRO A 516 17.55 32.41 3.05
CA PRO A 516 18.75 31.65 2.77
C PRO A 516 19.64 31.71 4.02
N GLY A 517 19.55 30.70 4.87
CA GLY A 517 20.54 30.49 5.91
C GLY A 517 21.92 30.55 5.27
N ARG A 518 22.84 31.31 5.84
CA ARG A 518 24.23 31.50 5.37
C ARG A 518 24.93 30.13 5.26
N GLY A 519 24.76 29.47 4.11
CA GLY A 519 25.51 28.28 3.72
C GLY A 519 26.30 28.61 2.43
N PRO A 520 27.55 28.15 2.27
CA PRO A 520 28.35 28.50 1.13
C PRO A 520 27.68 28.01 -0.17
N VAL A 521 27.47 28.93 -1.08
CA VAL A 521 27.17 28.65 -2.49
C VAL A 521 28.39 27.96 -3.07
N HIS A 522 28.42 26.65 -3.06
CA HIS A 522 29.39 25.91 -3.89
C HIS A 522 28.87 25.90 -5.32
N ALA A 523 29.54 26.74 -6.13
CA ALA A 523 29.46 26.80 -7.56
C ALA A 523 29.46 25.39 -8.18
N GLY A 524 28.54 25.20 -9.14
CA GLY A 524 28.34 23.96 -9.85
C GLY A 524 29.62 23.36 -10.42
N ARG A 525 29.91 22.14 -10.08
CA ARG A 525 30.65 21.24 -11.00
C ARG A 525 29.69 20.92 -12.14
N ARG A 526 29.95 21.52 -13.28
CA ARG A 526 29.48 21.01 -14.58
C ARG A 526 29.95 19.55 -14.66
N VAL A 527 29.00 18.63 -14.66
CA VAL A 527 29.25 17.29 -15.18
C VAL A 527 29.34 17.49 -16.69
N GLU A 528 30.56 17.48 -17.21
CA GLU A 528 30.82 17.39 -18.64
C GLU A 528 30.08 16.17 -19.18
N GLN A 529 29.25 16.45 -20.15
CA GLN A 529 28.63 15.46 -21.00
C GLN A 529 29.73 14.80 -21.81
N GLY A 530 30.18 13.61 -21.41
CA GLY A 530 30.85 12.67 -22.29
C GLY A 530 29.82 12.16 -23.28
N VAL A 531 29.84 12.73 -24.48
CA VAL A 531 29.30 12.16 -25.71
C VAL A 531 30.19 10.96 -26.03
N ILE A 532 29.65 9.74 -26.08
CA ILE A 532 29.69 8.77 -27.18
C ILE A 532 28.69 7.66 -26.85
#